data_8552d26b840b543efb12e429d8ce71e2
#
_entry.id   8552d26b840b543efb12e429d8ce71e2
#
_cell.length_a   1.000
_cell.length_b   1.000
_cell.length_c   1.000
_cell.angle_alpha   90.00
_cell.angle_beta   90.00
_cell.angle_gamma   90.00
#
_symmetry.space_group_name_H-M   'P 1'
#
loop_
_entity.id
_entity.type
_entity.pdbx_description
1 polymer ?
#
loop_
_entity_poly.entity_id
_entity_poly.type
_entity_poly.pdbx_seq_one_letter_code
_entity_poly.pdbx_strand_id
1 'polypeptide(L)'
;MLTVLYLIFNEGYTATTGPLIRTDLCAEAIRLARELAALMPDEPEVLGLLALLLLTEARRPARLGPRGELVLLPDQDRSLWNRRLIAEGHDLVRRCLRRNRPGPYQIQAAINAVHTDGAATDWSQILALYDQLYALMPTPIVALNRAVAVAEVHGPAMALAALESITLPGYHLLPATRADLLVRLGRETEAAIAYDEAIALAGNETEREFLQARRTGLEPRP
;
A
#
# COMPACT_ATOMS: atom_id res chain seq x y z
N MET A 1 -8.89 -19.21 -4.18
CA MET A 1 -8.33 -18.80 -5.51
C MET A 1 -7.95 -17.33 -5.54
N LEU A 2 -8.81 -16.36 -5.19
CA LEU A 2 -8.46 -14.93 -5.19
C LEU A 2 -7.23 -14.60 -4.36
N THR A 3 -7.13 -15.16 -3.16
CA THR A 3 -5.96 -14.97 -2.28
C THR A 3 -4.64 -15.40 -2.93
N VAL A 4 -4.65 -16.49 -3.71
CA VAL A 4 -3.44 -16.97 -4.40
C VAL A 4 -3.00 -15.97 -5.47
N LEU A 5 -3.94 -15.46 -6.28
CA LEU A 5 -3.63 -14.43 -7.29
C LEU A 5 -3.10 -13.15 -6.64
N TYR A 6 -3.71 -12.75 -5.52
CA TYR A 6 -3.26 -11.60 -4.75
C TYR A 6 -1.83 -11.77 -4.19
N LEU A 7 -1.51 -12.97 -3.67
CA LEU A 7 -0.17 -13.28 -3.16
C LEU A 7 0.88 -13.32 -4.28
N ILE A 8 0.56 -13.89 -5.44
CA ILE A 8 1.45 -13.88 -6.61
C ILE A 8 1.74 -12.43 -7.04
N PHE A 9 0.70 -11.59 -7.08
CA PHE A 9 0.87 -10.18 -7.42
C PHE A 9 1.73 -9.44 -6.39
N ASN A 10 1.48 -9.65 -5.09
CA ASN A 10 2.24 -8.99 -4.03
C ASN A 10 3.72 -9.38 -4.09
N GLU A 11 4.06 -10.65 -4.31
CA GLU A 11 5.44 -11.09 -4.51
C GLU A 11 6.06 -10.49 -5.78
N GLY A 12 5.25 -10.24 -6.81
CA GLY A 12 5.67 -9.53 -8.01
C GLY A 12 5.89 -8.03 -7.80
N TYR A 13 5.06 -7.41 -6.97
CA TYR A 13 5.08 -5.97 -6.74
C TYR A 13 6.09 -5.55 -5.66
N THR A 14 6.30 -6.40 -4.65
CA THR A 14 7.29 -6.22 -3.57
C THR A 14 7.84 -7.59 -3.22
N ALA A 15 8.88 -8.00 -3.93
CA ALA A 15 9.51 -9.29 -3.70
C ALA A 15 10.16 -9.37 -2.32
N THR A 16 9.97 -10.50 -1.66
CA THR A 16 10.57 -10.78 -0.34
C THR A 16 12.10 -10.82 -0.40
N THR A 17 12.64 -11.26 -1.54
CA THR A 17 14.09 -11.37 -1.78
C THR A 17 14.43 -11.11 -3.24
N GLY A 18 15.66 -10.71 -3.54
CA GLY A 18 16.12 -10.39 -4.88
C GLY A 18 15.64 -9.03 -5.38
N PRO A 19 15.45 -8.82 -6.69
CA PRO A 19 14.95 -7.55 -7.23
C PRO A 19 13.58 -7.22 -6.63
N LEU A 20 13.39 -5.98 -6.16
CA LEU A 20 12.18 -5.54 -5.49
C LEU A 20 10.91 -5.79 -6.33
N ILE A 21 11.02 -5.66 -7.66
CA ILE A 21 9.90 -5.82 -8.59
C ILE A 21 10.17 -7.00 -9.53
N ARG A 22 9.20 -7.92 -9.58
CA ARG A 22 9.16 -9.05 -10.52
C ARG A 22 7.96 -8.88 -11.45
N THR A 23 8.19 -8.20 -12.55
CA THR A 23 7.15 -7.79 -13.51
C THR A 23 6.43 -8.96 -14.15
N ASP A 24 7.09 -10.09 -14.30
CA ASP A 24 6.54 -11.36 -14.81
C ASP A 24 5.40 -11.87 -13.92
N LEU A 25 5.58 -11.86 -12.61
CA LEU A 25 4.56 -12.29 -11.65
C LEU A 25 3.36 -11.33 -11.62
N CYS A 26 3.60 -10.01 -11.65
CA CYS A 26 2.53 -9.02 -11.74
C CYS A 26 1.69 -9.22 -13.01
N ALA A 27 2.36 -9.36 -14.16
CA ALA A 27 1.69 -9.55 -15.44
C ALA A 27 0.85 -10.84 -15.46
N GLU A 28 1.39 -11.95 -14.97
CA GLU A 28 0.69 -13.22 -14.91
C GLU A 28 -0.51 -13.17 -13.95
N ALA A 29 -0.36 -12.58 -12.76
CA ALA A 29 -1.47 -12.41 -11.82
C ALA A 29 -2.62 -11.58 -12.42
N ILE A 30 -2.30 -10.50 -13.13
CA ILE A 30 -3.29 -9.66 -13.83
C ILE A 30 -3.96 -10.45 -14.96
N ARG A 31 -3.19 -11.21 -15.76
CA ARG A 31 -3.73 -12.04 -16.84
C ARG A 31 -4.74 -13.04 -16.30
N LEU A 32 -4.38 -13.78 -15.26
CA LEU A 32 -5.25 -14.77 -14.63
C LEU A 32 -6.48 -14.11 -13.97
N ALA A 33 -6.33 -12.94 -13.34
CA ALA A 33 -7.45 -12.20 -12.77
C ALA A 33 -8.44 -11.73 -13.86
N ARG A 34 -7.96 -11.34 -15.05
CA ARG A 34 -8.83 -11.00 -16.19
C ARG A 34 -9.61 -12.19 -16.73
N GLU A 35 -8.96 -13.33 -16.87
CA GLU A 35 -9.63 -14.57 -17.29
C GLU A 35 -10.70 -14.97 -16.28
N LEU A 36 -10.38 -14.89 -14.97
CA LEU A 36 -11.34 -15.17 -13.93
C LEU A 36 -12.54 -14.21 -13.96
N ALA A 37 -12.30 -12.90 -14.19
CA ALA A 37 -13.36 -11.90 -14.32
C ALA A 37 -14.23 -12.12 -15.56
N ALA A 38 -13.68 -12.66 -16.64
CA ALA A 38 -14.45 -13.06 -17.82
C ALA A 38 -15.33 -14.29 -17.57
N LEU A 39 -14.83 -15.25 -16.79
CA LEU A 39 -15.57 -16.47 -16.42
C LEU A 39 -16.63 -16.20 -15.34
N MET A 40 -16.41 -15.20 -14.49
CA MET A 40 -17.28 -14.86 -13.35
C MET A 40 -17.64 -13.36 -13.36
N PRO A 41 -18.33 -12.86 -14.41
CA PRO A 41 -18.55 -11.42 -14.58
C PRO A 41 -19.49 -10.82 -13.53
N ASP A 42 -20.24 -11.66 -12.83
CA ASP A 42 -21.21 -11.28 -11.81
C ASP A 42 -20.66 -11.35 -10.38
N GLU A 43 -19.39 -11.78 -10.20
CA GLU A 43 -18.79 -11.93 -8.89
C GLU A 43 -18.01 -10.65 -8.50
N PRO A 44 -18.54 -9.81 -7.56
CA PRO A 44 -17.94 -8.50 -7.28
C PRO A 44 -16.52 -8.59 -6.72
N GLU A 45 -16.21 -9.60 -5.93
CA GLU A 45 -14.85 -9.76 -5.36
C GLU A 45 -13.81 -10.12 -6.41
N VAL A 46 -14.19 -10.82 -7.49
CA VAL A 46 -13.32 -11.07 -8.63
C VAL A 46 -13.00 -9.77 -9.36
N LEU A 47 -14.03 -8.96 -9.61
CA LEU A 47 -13.87 -7.64 -10.23
C LEU A 47 -13.07 -6.70 -9.33
N GLY A 48 -13.33 -6.75 -8.01
CA GLY A 48 -12.59 -6.00 -6.99
C GLY A 48 -11.10 -6.34 -6.96
N LEU A 49 -10.76 -7.63 -6.98
CA LEU A 49 -9.37 -8.05 -7.07
C LEU A 49 -8.70 -7.55 -8.35
N LEU A 50 -9.33 -7.74 -9.51
CA LEU A 50 -8.76 -7.24 -10.77
C LEU A 50 -8.53 -5.73 -10.72
N ALA A 51 -9.50 -4.95 -10.22
CA ALA A 51 -9.36 -3.51 -10.07
C ALA A 51 -8.19 -3.14 -9.15
N LEU A 52 -8.05 -3.83 -8.01
CA LEU A 52 -6.94 -3.64 -7.07
C LEU A 52 -5.58 -3.85 -7.75
N LEU A 53 -5.42 -4.97 -8.47
CA LEU A 53 -4.18 -5.28 -9.18
C LEU A 53 -3.86 -4.22 -10.24
N LEU A 54 -4.85 -3.81 -11.05
CA LEU A 54 -4.66 -2.81 -12.11
C LEU A 54 -4.28 -1.43 -11.57
N LEU A 55 -4.96 -0.96 -10.52
CA LEU A 55 -4.70 0.34 -9.91
C LEU A 55 -3.33 0.37 -9.20
N THR A 56 -2.90 -0.75 -8.64
CA THR A 56 -1.58 -0.88 -8.04
C THR A 56 -0.50 -0.92 -9.13
N GLU A 57 -0.66 -1.75 -10.16
CA GLU A 57 0.27 -1.88 -11.27
C GLU A 57 0.42 -0.57 -12.06
N ALA A 58 -0.64 0.21 -12.17
CA ALA A 58 -0.63 1.49 -12.88
C ALA A 58 0.43 2.46 -12.33
N ARG A 59 0.76 2.37 -11.05
CA ARG A 59 1.74 3.25 -10.37
C ARG A 59 3.16 2.71 -10.38
N ARG A 60 3.35 1.44 -10.80
CA ARG A 60 4.66 0.76 -10.79
C ARG A 60 5.78 1.55 -11.49
N PRO A 61 5.56 2.22 -12.65
CA PRO A 61 6.64 2.96 -13.31
C PRO A 61 7.23 4.11 -12.49
N ALA A 62 6.46 4.65 -11.51
CA ALA A 62 6.90 5.73 -10.65
C ALA A 62 7.40 5.26 -9.26
N ARG A 63 7.43 3.94 -9.03
CA ARG A 63 7.76 3.38 -7.71
C ARG A 63 9.24 3.37 -7.40
N LEU A 64 10.07 3.31 -8.43
CA LEU A 64 11.51 3.39 -8.31
C LEU A 64 12.01 4.64 -9.03
N GLY A 65 12.94 5.34 -8.39
CA GLY A 65 13.64 6.47 -8.99
C GLY A 65 14.72 6.02 -10.00
N PRO A 66 15.40 6.98 -10.64
CA PRO A 66 16.37 6.70 -11.72
C PRO A 66 17.56 5.82 -11.30
N ARG A 67 17.89 5.78 -10.00
CA ARG A 67 18.97 4.96 -9.43
C ARG A 67 18.48 3.66 -8.81
N GLY A 68 17.18 3.34 -8.95
CA GLY A 68 16.55 2.18 -8.34
C GLY A 68 16.08 2.39 -6.89
N GLU A 69 16.20 3.60 -6.35
CA GLU A 69 15.73 3.95 -5.01
C GLU A 69 14.19 3.92 -4.93
N LEU A 70 13.68 3.48 -3.77
CA LEU A 70 12.24 3.44 -3.52
C LEU A 70 11.66 4.85 -3.40
N VAL A 71 10.58 5.13 -4.15
CA VAL A 71 9.84 6.39 -4.12
C VAL A 71 8.48 6.17 -3.45
N LEU A 72 8.22 6.90 -2.35
CA LEU A 72 6.94 6.83 -1.65
C LEU A 72 5.81 7.43 -2.51
N LEU A 73 4.60 6.94 -2.30
CA LEU A 73 3.43 7.33 -3.07
C LEU A 73 3.21 8.86 -3.17
N PRO A 74 3.37 9.67 -2.12
CA PRO A 74 3.24 11.12 -2.21
C PRO A 74 4.27 11.78 -3.13
N ASP A 75 5.45 11.17 -3.27
CA ASP A 75 6.59 11.71 -4.00
C ASP A 75 6.66 11.18 -5.45
N GLN A 76 5.75 10.28 -5.83
CA GLN A 76 5.73 9.68 -7.16
C GLN A 76 5.33 10.69 -8.24
N ASP A 77 6.09 10.69 -9.34
CA ASP A 77 5.69 11.41 -10.56
C ASP A 77 4.46 10.74 -11.20
N ARG A 78 3.30 11.37 -11.00
CA ARG A 78 2.03 10.88 -11.53
C ARG A 78 1.95 10.91 -13.06
N SER A 79 2.85 11.59 -13.76
CA SER A 79 2.90 11.59 -15.22
C SER A 79 3.35 10.22 -15.77
N LEU A 80 4.11 9.44 -14.97
CA LEU A 80 4.56 8.10 -15.28
C LEU A 80 3.48 7.03 -15.07
N TRP A 81 2.38 7.37 -14.41
CA TRP A 81 1.32 6.40 -14.13
C TRP A 81 0.58 5.98 -15.39
N ASN A 82 0.28 4.68 -15.50
CA ASN A 82 -0.44 4.12 -16.64
C ASN A 82 -1.93 4.50 -16.60
N ARG A 83 -2.30 5.55 -17.34
CA ARG A 83 -3.66 6.08 -17.42
C ARG A 83 -4.70 5.08 -17.90
N ARG A 84 -4.31 4.14 -18.78
CA ARG A 84 -5.22 3.10 -19.28
C ARG A 84 -5.60 2.13 -18.17
N LEU A 85 -4.63 1.65 -17.39
CA LEU A 85 -4.90 0.77 -16.25
C LEU A 85 -5.71 1.48 -15.17
N ILE A 86 -5.46 2.76 -14.93
CA ILE A 86 -6.25 3.57 -13.99
C ILE A 86 -7.72 3.64 -14.46
N ALA A 87 -7.96 3.99 -15.71
CA ALA A 87 -9.33 4.09 -16.25
C ALA A 87 -10.08 2.75 -16.14
N GLU A 88 -9.43 1.64 -16.52
CA GLU A 88 -9.99 0.29 -16.41
C GLU A 88 -10.30 -0.07 -14.94
N GLY A 89 -9.37 0.19 -14.01
CA GLY A 89 -9.56 -0.06 -12.58
C GLY A 89 -10.73 0.72 -12.00
N HIS A 90 -10.85 2.02 -12.33
CA HIS A 90 -11.98 2.85 -11.91
C HIS A 90 -13.31 2.35 -12.47
N ASP A 91 -13.36 1.87 -13.72
CA ASP A 91 -14.57 1.28 -14.28
C ASP A 91 -15.03 0.03 -13.52
N LEU A 92 -14.07 -0.83 -13.16
CA LEU A 92 -14.35 -2.03 -12.35
C LEU A 92 -14.85 -1.66 -10.95
N VAL A 93 -14.23 -0.68 -10.28
CA VAL A 93 -14.70 -0.19 -8.97
C VAL A 93 -16.14 0.33 -9.08
N ARG A 94 -16.47 1.13 -10.09
CA ARG A 94 -17.85 1.60 -10.32
C ARG A 94 -18.84 0.46 -10.57
N ARG A 95 -18.41 -0.60 -11.27
CA ARG A 95 -19.22 -1.81 -11.45
C ARG A 95 -19.49 -2.54 -10.13
N CYS A 96 -18.48 -2.66 -9.27
CA CYS A 96 -18.62 -3.24 -7.93
C CYS A 96 -19.60 -2.44 -7.08
N LEU A 97 -19.46 -1.11 -7.04
CA LEU A 97 -20.35 -0.23 -6.27
C LEU A 97 -21.82 -0.38 -6.68
N ARG A 98 -22.12 -0.50 -7.98
CA ARG A 98 -23.49 -0.70 -8.46
C ARG A 98 -24.15 -2.00 -7.98
N ARG A 99 -23.34 -3.01 -7.63
CA ARG A 99 -23.84 -4.29 -7.11
C ARG A 99 -24.18 -4.24 -5.63
N ASN A 100 -23.70 -3.24 -4.91
CA ASN A 100 -23.94 -3.02 -3.46
C ASN A 100 -23.72 -4.28 -2.60
N ARG A 101 -22.67 -5.02 -2.88
CA ARG A 101 -22.23 -6.22 -2.14
C ARG A 101 -20.74 -6.06 -1.79
N PRO A 102 -20.40 -5.17 -0.84
CA PRO A 102 -19.02 -4.86 -0.53
C PRO A 102 -18.26 -6.07 0.01
N GLY A 103 -17.01 -6.18 -0.39
CA GLY A 103 -16.09 -7.19 0.09
C GLY A 103 -14.67 -6.64 0.17
N PRO A 104 -13.74 -7.40 0.80
CA PRO A 104 -12.40 -6.91 1.10
C PRO A 104 -11.60 -6.43 -0.12
N TYR A 105 -11.63 -7.14 -1.24
CA TYR A 105 -10.88 -6.71 -2.43
C TYR A 105 -11.50 -5.48 -3.09
N GLN A 106 -12.82 -5.36 -3.08
CA GLN A 106 -13.52 -4.19 -3.59
C GLN A 106 -13.16 -2.93 -2.80
N ILE A 107 -13.11 -3.02 -1.45
CA ILE A 107 -12.75 -1.88 -0.59
C ILE A 107 -11.28 -1.50 -0.80
N GLN A 108 -10.37 -2.47 -0.87
CA GLN A 108 -8.96 -2.20 -1.18
C GLN A 108 -8.78 -1.56 -2.57
N ALA A 109 -9.56 -2.00 -3.57
CA ALA A 109 -9.59 -1.37 -4.88
C ALA A 109 -10.10 0.07 -4.82
N ALA A 110 -11.15 0.33 -4.02
CA ALA A 110 -11.67 1.68 -3.82
C ALA A 110 -10.64 2.61 -3.15
N ILE A 111 -9.90 2.13 -2.15
CA ILE A 111 -8.77 2.89 -1.54
C ILE A 111 -7.73 3.25 -2.61
N ASN A 112 -7.34 2.30 -3.46
CA ASN A 112 -6.40 2.55 -4.54
C ASN A 112 -6.98 3.49 -5.62
N ALA A 113 -8.29 3.44 -5.86
CA ALA A 113 -8.95 4.38 -6.76
C ALA A 113 -8.87 5.82 -6.23
N VAL A 114 -9.11 6.05 -4.93
CA VAL A 114 -8.95 7.37 -4.32
C VAL A 114 -7.54 7.92 -4.49
N HIS A 115 -6.51 7.09 -4.34
CA HIS A 115 -5.12 7.51 -4.58
C HIS A 115 -4.84 7.90 -6.04
N THR A 116 -5.57 7.33 -7.00
CA THR A 116 -5.39 7.59 -8.44
C THR A 116 -6.38 8.59 -9.00
N ASP A 117 -7.34 9.05 -8.19
CA ASP A 117 -8.30 10.07 -8.56
C ASP A 117 -7.76 11.48 -8.24
N GLY A 118 -7.93 12.41 -9.16
CA GLY A 118 -7.56 13.80 -8.97
C GLY A 118 -6.08 14.10 -8.66
N ALA A 119 -5.79 15.34 -8.30
CA ALA A 119 -4.44 15.83 -7.97
C ALA A 119 -4.09 15.62 -6.48
N ALA A 120 -5.08 15.67 -5.60
CA ALA A 120 -4.93 15.50 -4.16
C ALA A 120 -5.65 14.22 -3.69
N THR A 121 -5.05 13.52 -2.74
CA THR A 121 -5.63 12.33 -2.13
C THR A 121 -6.66 12.73 -1.07
N ASP A 122 -7.87 12.21 -1.15
CA ASP A 122 -8.89 12.38 -0.10
C ASP A 122 -8.66 11.36 1.02
N TRP A 123 -7.88 11.77 2.01
CA TRP A 123 -7.56 10.94 3.17
C TRP A 123 -8.76 10.64 4.07
N SER A 124 -9.77 11.53 4.13
CA SER A 124 -11.00 11.29 4.88
C SER A 124 -11.79 10.14 4.27
N GLN A 125 -11.89 10.09 2.95
CA GLN A 125 -12.50 8.98 2.24
C GLN A 125 -11.70 7.68 2.44
N ILE A 126 -10.38 7.73 2.36
CA ILE A 126 -9.49 6.57 2.60
C ILE A 126 -9.69 6.03 4.02
N LEU A 127 -9.74 6.90 5.04
CA LEU A 127 -9.96 6.47 6.41
C LEU A 127 -11.32 5.76 6.57
N ALA A 128 -12.39 6.34 6.00
CA ALA A 128 -13.72 5.72 6.02
C ALA A 128 -13.73 4.34 5.34
N LEU A 129 -13.00 4.17 4.23
CA LEU A 129 -12.85 2.87 3.56
C LEU A 129 -12.03 1.88 4.41
N TYR A 130 -10.98 2.33 5.10
CA TYR A 130 -10.26 1.46 6.04
C TYR A 130 -11.09 1.07 7.26
N ASP A 131 -11.98 1.94 7.74
CA ASP A 131 -12.94 1.59 8.81
C ASP A 131 -13.88 0.46 8.37
N GLN A 132 -14.40 0.55 7.15
CA GLN A 132 -15.22 -0.52 6.56
C GLN A 132 -14.41 -1.81 6.36
N LEU A 133 -13.18 -1.71 5.84
CA LEU A 133 -12.31 -2.86 5.64
C LEU A 133 -11.98 -3.55 6.97
N TYR A 134 -11.67 -2.78 7.99
CA TYR A 134 -11.36 -3.30 9.32
C TYR A 134 -12.56 -3.98 9.99
N ALA A 135 -13.77 -3.45 9.78
CA ALA A 135 -15.00 -4.10 10.25
C ALA A 135 -15.24 -5.47 9.60
N LEU A 136 -14.88 -5.64 8.32
CA LEU A 136 -15.00 -6.92 7.60
C LEU A 136 -13.81 -7.87 7.86
N MET A 137 -12.62 -7.33 8.03
CA MET A 137 -11.37 -8.08 8.13
C MET A 137 -10.44 -7.43 9.17
N PRO A 138 -10.67 -7.66 10.49
CA PRO A 138 -9.91 -7.04 11.58
C PRO A 138 -8.52 -7.68 11.73
N THR A 139 -7.67 -7.53 10.72
CA THR A 139 -6.29 -8.03 10.75
C THR A 139 -5.31 -6.93 11.20
N PRO A 140 -4.17 -7.31 11.81
CA PRO A 140 -3.14 -6.34 12.18
C PRO A 140 -2.59 -5.54 10.99
N ILE A 141 -2.54 -6.12 9.78
CA ILE A 141 -2.12 -5.43 8.55
C ILE A 141 -3.12 -4.34 8.18
N VAL A 142 -4.41 -4.63 8.23
CA VAL A 142 -5.45 -3.61 7.97
C VAL A 142 -5.40 -2.51 9.03
N ALA A 143 -5.19 -2.85 10.31
CA ALA A 143 -5.03 -1.89 11.38
C ALA A 143 -3.82 -0.97 11.17
N LEU A 144 -2.67 -1.52 10.75
CA LEU A 144 -1.46 -0.76 10.42
C LEU A 144 -1.72 0.24 9.29
N ASN A 145 -2.29 -0.22 8.18
CA ASN A 145 -2.59 0.65 7.03
C ASN A 145 -3.65 1.72 7.38
N ARG A 146 -4.64 1.35 8.23
CA ARG A 146 -5.60 2.31 8.76
C ARG A 146 -4.92 3.40 9.59
N ALA A 147 -3.92 3.05 10.42
CA ALA A 147 -3.19 4.01 11.23
C ALA A 147 -2.47 5.07 10.36
N VAL A 148 -1.98 4.71 9.16
CA VAL A 148 -1.45 5.69 8.20
C VAL A 148 -2.52 6.70 7.79
N ALA A 149 -3.73 6.26 7.47
CA ALA A 149 -4.84 7.17 7.14
C ALA A 149 -5.26 8.04 8.36
N VAL A 150 -5.24 7.47 9.58
CA VAL A 150 -5.45 8.23 10.83
C VAL A 150 -4.42 9.36 10.97
N ALA A 151 -3.15 9.12 10.61
CA ALA A 151 -2.10 10.13 10.68
C ALA A 151 -2.38 11.34 9.78
N GLU A 152 -2.96 11.10 8.61
CA GLU A 152 -3.28 12.15 7.65
C GLU A 152 -4.54 12.95 8.03
N VAL A 153 -5.52 12.31 8.69
CA VAL A 153 -6.80 12.95 9.05
C VAL A 153 -6.76 13.54 10.48
N HIS A 154 -6.18 12.80 11.42
CA HIS A 154 -6.22 13.15 12.86
C HIS A 154 -4.85 13.48 13.45
N GLY A 155 -3.81 13.43 12.63
CA GLY A 155 -2.45 13.74 13.01
C GLY A 155 -1.65 12.56 13.57
N PRO A 156 -0.30 12.71 13.61
CA PRO A 156 0.62 11.61 13.91
C PRO A 156 0.50 11.09 15.36
N ALA A 157 0.08 11.90 16.32
CA ALA A 157 -0.07 11.47 17.72
C ALA A 157 -1.20 10.44 17.87
N MET A 158 -2.35 10.65 17.20
CA MET A 158 -3.46 9.70 17.22
C MET A 158 -3.11 8.40 16.51
N ALA A 159 -2.37 8.49 15.40
CA ALA A 159 -1.90 7.32 14.68
C ALA A 159 -0.89 6.52 15.52
N LEU A 160 0.04 7.18 16.20
CA LEU A 160 1.03 6.52 17.05
C LEU A 160 0.34 5.73 18.18
N ALA A 161 -0.66 6.32 18.84
CA ALA A 161 -1.47 5.63 19.84
C ALA A 161 -2.22 4.41 19.26
N ALA A 162 -2.72 4.50 18.01
CA ALA A 162 -3.37 3.37 17.35
C ALA A 162 -2.39 2.22 17.06
N LEU A 163 -1.09 2.49 16.87
CA LEU A 163 -0.08 1.45 16.66
C LEU A 163 0.24 0.62 17.92
N GLU A 164 -0.02 1.15 19.12
CA GLU A 164 0.31 0.48 20.38
C GLU A 164 -0.39 -0.88 20.55
N SER A 165 -1.59 -1.02 19.99
CA SER A 165 -2.38 -2.26 20.03
C SER A 165 -2.05 -3.25 18.94
N ILE A 166 -1.15 -2.91 17.99
CA ILE A 166 -0.83 -3.74 16.83
C ILE A 166 0.40 -4.59 17.10
N THR A 167 0.25 -5.89 16.93
CA THR A 167 1.35 -6.86 17.03
C THR A 167 1.57 -7.52 15.67
N LEU A 168 2.76 -7.31 15.09
CA LEU A 168 3.19 -7.87 13.79
C LEU A 168 4.67 -8.29 13.91
N PRO A 169 4.96 -9.41 14.56
CA PRO A 169 6.33 -9.86 14.76
C PRO A 169 7.02 -10.14 13.41
N GLY A 170 8.23 -9.63 13.25
CA GLY A 170 9.02 -9.80 12.02
C GLY A 170 8.58 -8.95 10.83
N TYR A 171 7.60 -8.06 10.98
CA TYR A 171 7.11 -7.21 9.89
C TYR A 171 7.68 -5.79 9.97
N HIS A 172 8.68 -5.49 9.17
CA HIS A 172 9.46 -4.26 9.20
C HIS A 172 8.63 -2.98 9.02
N LEU A 173 7.46 -3.03 8.33
CA LEU A 173 6.63 -1.84 8.11
C LEU A 173 5.97 -1.32 9.40
N LEU A 174 5.81 -2.14 10.44
CA LEU A 174 5.28 -1.64 11.71
C LEU A 174 6.26 -0.67 12.40
N PRO A 175 7.53 -1.04 12.68
CA PRO A 175 8.49 -0.09 13.22
C PRO A 175 8.82 1.05 12.24
N ALA A 176 8.82 0.82 10.91
CA ALA A 176 9.02 1.88 9.93
C ALA A 176 7.91 2.95 9.98
N THR A 177 6.64 2.54 10.08
CA THR A 177 5.51 3.47 10.24
C THR A 177 5.61 4.22 11.57
N ARG A 178 5.97 3.53 12.66
CA ARG A 178 6.20 4.17 13.97
C ARG A 178 7.29 5.23 13.87
N ALA A 179 8.41 4.93 13.21
CA ALA A 179 9.50 5.86 13.01
C ALA A 179 9.07 7.13 12.27
N ASP A 180 8.34 6.98 11.16
CA ASP A 180 7.82 8.13 10.40
C ASP A 180 6.90 9.03 11.25
N LEU A 181 6.00 8.43 12.03
CA LEU A 181 5.13 9.17 12.93
C LEU A 181 5.90 9.91 14.03
N LEU A 182 6.95 9.30 14.58
CA LEU A 182 7.82 9.92 15.58
C LEU A 182 8.62 11.09 14.99
N VAL A 183 9.10 10.96 13.75
CA VAL A 183 9.72 12.09 13.00
C VAL A 183 8.75 13.26 12.88
N ARG A 184 7.51 12.99 12.46
CA ARG A 184 6.47 14.03 12.33
C ARG A 184 6.11 14.69 13.66
N LEU A 185 6.40 14.04 14.80
CA LEU A 185 6.24 14.59 16.16
C LEU A 185 7.50 15.25 16.71
N GLY A 186 8.62 15.30 15.97
CA GLY A 186 9.90 15.83 16.44
C GLY A 186 10.60 14.94 17.49
N ARG A 187 10.21 13.66 17.60
CA ARG A 187 10.78 12.68 18.55
C ARG A 187 11.90 11.89 17.90
N GLU A 188 12.95 12.59 17.46
CA GLU A 188 14.00 12.04 16.58
C GLU A 188 14.77 10.87 17.20
N THR A 189 15.10 10.91 18.51
CA THR A 189 15.80 9.80 19.18
C THR A 189 15.00 8.51 19.16
N GLU A 190 13.69 8.59 19.39
CA GLU A 190 12.82 7.44 19.37
C GLU A 190 12.58 6.95 17.93
N ALA A 191 12.48 7.88 16.98
CA ALA A 191 12.38 7.56 15.55
C ALA A 191 13.61 6.78 15.07
N ALA A 192 14.81 7.18 15.52
CA ALA A 192 16.06 6.51 15.20
C ALA A 192 16.04 5.04 15.67
N ILE A 193 15.61 4.78 16.89
CA ILE A 193 15.47 3.40 17.43
C ILE A 193 14.49 2.58 16.59
N ALA A 194 13.34 3.17 16.24
CA ALA A 194 12.34 2.48 15.44
C ALA A 194 12.80 2.20 14.00
N TYR A 195 13.60 3.10 13.38
CA TYR A 195 14.24 2.81 12.10
C TYR A 195 15.27 1.69 12.20
N ASP A 196 16.11 1.68 13.27
CA ASP A 196 17.11 0.61 13.47
C ASP A 196 16.40 -0.77 13.60
N GLU A 197 15.25 -0.85 14.28
CA GLU A 197 14.40 -2.04 14.33
C GLU A 197 13.87 -2.42 12.92
N ALA A 198 13.36 -1.45 12.17
CA ALA A 198 12.82 -1.69 10.83
C ALA A 198 13.90 -2.20 9.87
N ILE A 199 15.11 -1.61 9.91
CA ILE A 199 16.26 -2.01 9.10
C ILE A 199 16.66 -3.46 9.41
N ALA A 200 16.70 -3.84 10.69
CA ALA A 200 17.03 -5.20 11.10
C ALA A 200 16.02 -6.25 10.59
N LEU A 201 14.75 -5.86 10.41
CA LEU A 201 13.67 -6.74 9.94
C LEU A 201 13.49 -6.72 8.41
N ALA A 202 14.06 -5.74 7.70
CA ALA A 202 13.87 -5.61 6.26
C ALA A 202 14.54 -6.76 5.49
N GLY A 203 13.73 -7.54 4.76
CA GLY A 203 14.18 -8.68 3.97
C GLY A 203 14.75 -8.29 2.60
N ASN A 204 14.31 -7.18 2.03
CA ASN A 204 14.70 -6.70 0.72
C ASN A 204 15.74 -5.57 0.84
N GLU A 205 16.80 -5.61 0.00
CA GLU A 205 17.90 -4.64 0.06
C GLU A 205 17.44 -3.22 -0.28
N THR A 206 16.60 -3.05 -1.30
CA THR A 206 16.09 -1.72 -1.69
C THR A 206 15.27 -1.07 -0.56
N GLU A 207 14.48 -1.87 0.17
CA GLU A 207 13.73 -1.37 1.34
C GLU A 207 14.68 -1.03 2.49
N ARG A 208 15.71 -1.85 2.70
CA ARG A 208 16.73 -1.60 3.73
C ARG A 208 17.51 -0.31 3.45
N GLU A 209 17.98 -0.12 2.22
CA GLU A 209 18.66 1.12 1.80
C GLU A 209 17.77 2.36 1.98
N PHE A 210 16.49 2.25 1.63
CA PHE A 210 15.53 3.33 1.86
C PHE A 210 15.41 3.70 3.35
N LEU A 211 15.26 2.69 4.22
CA LEU A 211 15.16 2.92 5.68
C LEU A 211 16.45 3.49 6.26
N GLN A 212 17.61 3.02 5.79
CA GLN A 212 18.93 3.57 6.19
C GLN A 212 19.07 5.05 5.81
N ALA A 213 18.66 5.41 4.60
CA ALA A 213 18.69 6.81 4.16
C ALA A 213 17.78 7.69 5.04
N ARG A 214 16.59 7.22 5.40
CA ARG A 214 15.67 7.91 6.32
C ARG A 214 16.27 8.05 7.72
N ARG A 215 16.90 6.99 8.24
CA ARG A 215 17.56 6.97 9.54
C ARG A 215 18.75 7.97 9.60
N THR A 216 19.58 7.99 8.58
CA THR A 216 20.72 8.91 8.48
C THR A 216 20.28 10.37 8.37
N GLY A 217 19.13 10.63 7.73
CA GLY A 217 18.55 11.97 7.62
C GLY A 217 18.10 12.61 8.95
N LEU A 218 18.05 11.82 10.05
CA LEU A 218 17.74 12.30 11.41
C LEU A 218 19.00 12.79 12.16
N GLU A 219 20.20 12.48 11.67
CA GLU A 219 21.42 12.95 12.32
C GLU A 219 21.60 14.44 12.06
N PRO A 220 21.91 15.25 13.09
CA PRO A 220 22.21 16.66 12.89
C PRO A 220 23.37 16.77 11.90
N ARG A 221 23.17 17.54 10.83
CA ARG A 221 24.27 17.85 9.91
C ARG A 221 25.34 18.61 10.68
N PRO A 222 26.66 18.20 10.56
CA PRO A 222 27.75 18.85 11.24
C PRO A 222 27.91 20.33 10.84
#